data_a64f8e7f3ffbd23f1f1ba59bfef3e53b
#
_entry.id   a64f8e7f3ffbd23f1f1ba59bfef3e53b
#
_cell.length_a   1.000
_cell.length_b   1.000
_cell.length_c   1.000
_cell.angle_alpha   90.00
_cell.angle_beta   90.00
_cell.angle_gamma   90.00
#
_symmetry.space_group_name_H-M   'P 1'
#
loop_
_entity.id
_entity.type
_entity.pdbx_description
1 polymer ?
#
loop_
_entity_poly.entity_id
_entity_poly.type
_entity_poly.pdbx_seq_one_letter_code
_entity_poly.pdbx_strand_id
1 'polypeptide(L)'
;SVSSWKEAAELFSDAKNEFAKSVSKLANISADIADALDLKSEAETLRGEAKNLSSKGDAMGSSDLDTISENSSATNALIDEKLKAAEVLSDDQKASLGKAAVDYVPLMISTIGVAMKVKDTVSGVTSLGSPGFSDGRAAISAAREIPSLGPNMIRFTADSTKTGVSLLNLMNTKGVSTPDTSDLDSQLGDLMS
;
A
#
# COMPACT_ATOMS: atom_id res chain seq x y z
N SER A 1 13.65 18.83 -2.98
CA SER A 1 12.60 19.82 -3.24
C SER A 1 12.26 19.87 -4.73
N VAL A 2 11.01 20.16 -5.05
CA VAL A 2 10.53 20.24 -6.43
C VAL A 2 10.72 21.67 -6.95
N SER A 3 11.37 21.82 -8.11
CA SER A 3 11.68 23.14 -8.68
C SER A 3 10.76 23.54 -9.82
N SER A 4 10.07 22.60 -10.45
CA SER A 4 9.20 22.85 -11.60
C SER A 4 8.06 21.82 -11.69
N TRP A 5 6.99 22.17 -12.41
CA TRP A 5 5.90 21.24 -12.69
C TRP A 5 6.35 20.06 -13.57
N LYS A 6 7.31 20.25 -14.44
CA LYS A 6 7.87 19.17 -15.25
C LYS A 6 8.56 18.13 -14.36
N GLU A 7 9.38 18.58 -13.42
CA GLU A 7 10.03 17.72 -12.44
C GLU A 7 9.01 17.01 -11.56
N ALA A 8 8.01 17.73 -11.04
CA ALA A 8 6.93 17.17 -10.24
C ALA A 8 6.18 16.08 -10.99
N ALA A 9 5.86 16.29 -12.25
CA ALA A 9 5.18 15.31 -13.10
C ALA A 9 6.00 14.02 -13.26
N GLU A 10 7.29 14.14 -13.51
CA GLU A 10 8.20 13.00 -13.64
C GLU A 10 8.32 12.22 -12.33
N LEU A 11 8.54 12.90 -11.22
CA LEU A 11 8.64 12.29 -9.89
C LEU A 11 7.35 11.59 -9.50
N PHE A 12 6.20 12.21 -9.79
CA PHE A 12 4.90 11.63 -9.46
C PHE A 12 4.58 10.42 -10.32
N SER A 13 4.89 10.46 -11.60
CA SER A 13 4.75 9.32 -12.52
C SER A 13 5.58 8.12 -12.06
N ASP A 14 6.85 8.35 -11.72
CA ASP A 14 7.74 7.31 -11.19
C ASP A 14 7.22 6.75 -9.87
N ALA A 15 6.77 7.62 -8.96
CA ALA A 15 6.21 7.21 -7.68
C ALA A 15 4.92 6.39 -7.85
N LYS A 16 4.04 6.77 -8.76
CA LYS A 16 2.84 5.97 -9.05
C LYS A 16 3.18 4.58 -9.58
N ASN A 17 4.16 4.51 -10.47
CA ASN A 17 4.60 3.23 -11.02
C ASN A 17 5.18 2.31 -9.94
N GLU A 18 6.05 2.83 -9.09
CA GLU A 18 6.61 2.09 -7.94
C GLU A 18 5.50 1.70 -6.95
N PHE A 19 4.58 2.61 -6.67
CA PHE A 19 3.45 2.40 -5.77
C PHE A 19 2.53 1.28 -6.27
N ALA A 20 2.15 1.32 -7.54
CA ALA A 20 1.31 0.30 -8.15
C ALA A 20 1.94 -1.09 -8.04
N LYS A 21 3.25 -1.20 -8.26
CA LYS A 21 4.00 -2.46 -8.09
C LYS A 21 4.03 -2.93 -6.65
N SER A 22 4.32 -2.03 -5.71
CA SER A 22 4.38 -2.36 -4.28
C SER A 22 3.02 -2.78 -3.74
N VAL A 23 1.96 -2.04 -4.05
CA VAL A 23 0.60 -2.36 -3.61
C VAL A 23 0.11 -3.66 -4.25
N SER A 24 0.47 -3.93 -5.50
CA SER A 24 0.20 -5.22 -6.15
C SER A 24 0.81 -6.39 -5.37
N LYS A 25 2.06 -6.27 -4.95
CA LYS A 25 2.74 -7.29 -4.13
C LYS A 25 2.11 -7.42 -2.74
N LEU A 26 1.72 -6.30 -2.11
CA LEU A 26 1.01 -6.32 -0.82
C LEU A 26 -0.33 -7.04 -0.94
N ALA A 27 -1.08 -6.78 -2.00
CA ALA A 27 -2.35 -7.47 -2.26
C ALA A 27 -2.17 -8.98 -2.42
N ASN A 28 -1.11 -9.41 -3.09
CA ASN A 28 -0.79 -10.84 -3.23
C ASN A 28 -0.43 -11.47 -1.88
N ILE A 29 0.30 -10.78 -1.01
CA ILE A 29 0.60 -11.26 0.35
C ILE A 29 -0.69 -11.37 1.17
N SER A 30 -1.56 -10.36 1.12
CA SER A 30 -2.87 -10.40 1.78
C SER A 30 -3.74 -11.56 1.26
N ALA A 31 -3.67 -11.84 -0.05
CA ALA A 31 -4.33 -12.99 -0.65
C ALA A 31 -3.79 -14.32 -0.11
N ASP A 32 -2.48 -14.43 0.06
CA ASP A 32 -1.86 -15.64 0.65
C ASP A 32 -2.31 -15.85 2.10
N ILE A 33 -2.42 -14.78 2.87
CA ILE A 33 -2.96 -14.83 4.25
C ILE A 33 -4.42 -15.29 4.22
N ALA A 34 -5.23 -14.72 3.33
CA ALA A 34 -6.64 -15.08 3.16
C ALA A 34 -6.79 -16.56 2.79
N ASP A 35 -5.98 -17.05 1.84
CA ASP A 35 -5.96 -18.48 1.47
C ASP A 35 -5.64 -19.39 2.64
N ALA A 36 -4.65 -19.04 3.45
CA ALA A 36 -4.27 -19.82 4.63
C ALA A 36 -5.43 -19.95 5.64
N LEU A 37 -6.35 -19.00 5.62
CA LEU A 37 -7.51 -18.94 6.51
C LEU A 37 -8.84 -19.36 5.80
N ASP A 38 -8.75 -20.01 4.67
CA ASP A 38 -9.88 -20.49 3.86
C ASP A 38 -10.80 -19.39 3.31
N LEU A 39 -10.27 -18.17 3.17
CA LEU A 39 -10.96 -17.05 2.54
C LEU A 39 -10.63 -17.01 1.03
N LYS A 40 -11.08 -18.02 0.31
CA LYS A 40 -10.69 -18.29 -1.08
C LYS A 40 -11.19 -17.21 -2.06
N SER A 41 -12.42 -16.75 -1.93
CA SER A 41 -13.00 -15.76 -2.84
C SER A 41 -12.35 -14.39 -2.64
N GLU A 42 -12.04 -14.03 -1.41
CA GLU A 42 -11.33 -12.79 -1.07
C GLU A 42 -9.90 -12.81 -1.61
N ALA A 43 -9.22 -13.95 -1.49
CA ALA A 43 -7.88 -14.14 -2.05
C ALA A 43 -7.88 -13.97 -3.58
N GLU A 44 -8.82 -14.57 -4.26
CA GLU A 44 -8.97 -14.47 -5.72
C GLU A 44 -9.24 -13.02 -6.16
N THR A 45 -10.12 -12.32 -5.45
CA THR A 45 -10.41 -10.90 -5.71
C THR A 45 -9.15 -10.04 -5.58
N LEU A 46 -8.40 -10.20 -4.50
CA LEU A 46 -7.17 -9.43 -4.28
C LEU A 46 -6.10 -9.73 -5.33
N ARG A 47 -5.95 -10.98 -5.75
CA ARG A 47 -5.02 -11.35 -6.83
C ARG A 47 -5.40 -10.71 -8.16
N GLY A 48 -6.69 -10.65 -8.47
CA GLY A 48 -7.21 -9.98 -9.65
C GLY A 48 -6.90 -8.49 -9.65
N GLU A 49 -7.07 -7.84 -8.51
CA GLU A 49 -6.74 -6.42 -8.34
C GLU A 49 -5.24 -6.16 -8.37
N ALA A 50 -4.45 -7.03 -7.79
CA ALA A 50 -2.99 -6.97 -7.87
C ALA A 50 -2.53 -6.97 -9.34
N LYS A 51 -3.09 -7.86 -10.15
CA LYS A 51 -2.81 -7.95 -11.57
C LYS A 51 -3.23 -6.69 -12.32
N ASN A 52 -4.39 -6.13 -12.00
CA ASN A 52 -4.88 -4.87 -12.59
C ASN A 52 -3.93 -3.71 -12.29
N LEU A 53 -3.54 -3.52 -11.03
CA LEU A 53 -2.61 -2.47 -10.62
C LEU A 53 -1.24 -2.63 -11.29
N SER A 54 -0.70 -3.84 -11.30
CA SER A 54 0.58 -4.14 -11.93
C SER A 54 0.57 -3.80 -13.43
N SER A 55 -0.55 -4.01 -14.12
CA SER A 55 -0.69 -3.71 -15.55
C SER A 55 -0.84 -2.21 -15.82
N LYS A 56 -1.38 -1.44 -14.88
CA LYS A 56 -1.60 0.02 -15.05
C LYS A 56 -0.36 0.85 -14.78
N GLY A 57 0.46 0.48 -13.80
CA GLY A 57 1.66 1.25 -13.45
C GLY A 57 1.33 2.72 -13.17
N ASP A 58 1.96 3.64 -13.90
CA ASP A 58 1.73 5.08 -13.76
C ASP A 58 0.36 5.55 -14.27
N ALA A 59 -0.40 4.69 -14.94
CA ALA A 59 -1.79 4.96 -15.31
C ALA A 59 -2.79 4.69 -14.16
N MET A 60 -2.30 4.26 -12.99
CA MET A 60 -3.14 4.10 -11.80
C MET A 60 -3.84 5.41 -11.45
N GLY A 61 -5.14 5.34 -11.18
CA GLY A 61 -5.95 6.49 -10.79
C GLY A 61 -6.66 6.29 -9.46
N SER A 62 -7.42 7.30 -9.05
CA SER A 62 -8.16 7.29 -7.77
C SER A 62 -9.13 6.11 -7.67
N SER A 63 -9.82 5.75 -8.76
CA SER A 63 -10.77 4.64 -8.73
C SER A 63 -10.09 3.29 -8.49
N ASP A 64 -8.88 3.09 -9.03
CA ASP A 64 -8.09 1.89 -8.78
C ASP A 64 -7.70 1.79 -7.30
N LEU A 65 -7.27 2.91 -6.72
CA LEU A 65 -6.88 2.97 -5.32
C LEU A 65 -8.09 2.75 -4.40
N ASP A 66 -9.24 3.34 -4.70
CA ASP A 66 -10.48 3.16 -3.95
C ASP A 66 -10.92 1.69 -3.97
N THR A 67 -10.89 1.05 -5.13
CA THR A 67 -11.27 -0.36 -5.28
C THR A 67 -10.39 -1.29 -4.43
N ILE A 68 -9.06 -1.15 -4.53
CA ILE A 68 -8.15 -1.98 -3.73
C ILE A 68 -8.26 -1.68 -2.24
N SER A 69 -8.49 -0.43 -1.88
CA SER A 69 -8.69 0.00 -0.49
C SER A 69 -9.92 -0.67 0.12
N GLU A 70 -11.05 -0.64 -0.57
CA GLU A 70 -12.29 -1.26 -0.11
C GLU A 70 -12.14 -2.77 0.05
N ASN A 71 -11.60 -3.46 -0.95
CA ASN A 71 -11.45 -4.91 -0.93
C ASN A 71 -10.39 -5.37 0.09
N SER A 72 -9.31 -4.61 0.23
CA SER A 72 -8.29 -4.89 1.25
C SER A 72 -8.86 -4.71 2.65
N SER A 73 -9.62 -3.65 2.90
CA SER A 73 -10.26 -3.40 4.20
C SER A 73 -11.25 -4.50 4.56
N ALA A 74 -12.09 -4.90 3.60
CA ALA A 74 -13.07 -5.97 3.81
C ALA A 74 -12.38 -7.32 4.08
N THR A 75 -11.35 -7.65 3.31
CA THR A 75 -10.58 -8.88 3.51
C THR A 75 -9.83 -8.88 4.83
N ASN A 76 -9.20 -7.77 5.21
CA ASN A 76 -8.49 -7.65 6.48
C ASN A 76 -9.42 -7.79 7.69
N ALA A 77 -10.66 -7.28 7.59
CA ALA A 77 -11.67 -7.48 8.64
C ALA A 77 -12.02 -8.97 8.80
N LEU A 78 -12.15 -9.70 7.69
CA LEU A 78 -12.41 -11.14 7.72
C LEU A 78 -11.22 -11.94 8.25
N ILE A 79 -10.00 -11.55 7.88
CA ILE A 79 -8.77 -12.15 8.41
C ILE A 79 -8.71 -11.96 9.93
N ASP A 80 -8.95 -10.75 10.41
CA ASP A 80 -8.99 -10.43 11.84
C ASP A 80 -10.01 -11.32 12.58
N GLU A 81 -11.22 -11.42 12.03
CA GLU A 81 -12.29 -12.26 12.59
C GLU A 81 -11.90 -13.74 12.64
N LYS A 82 -11.33 -14.27 11.55
CA LYS A 82 -10.88 -15.66 11.47
C LYS A 82 -9.77 -15.96 12.48
N LEU A 83 -8.80 -15.07 12.60
CA LEU A 83 -7.70 -15.24 13.55
C LEU A 83 -8.20 -15.18 14.99
N LYS A 84 -9.09 -14.26 15.34
CA LYS A 84 -9.67 -14.15 16.68
C LYS A 84 -10.52 -15.38 17.03
N ALA A 85 -11.26 -15.92 16.08
CA ALA A 85 -12.10 -17.10 16.29
C ALA A 85 -11.31 -18.40 16.37
N ALA A 86 -10.09 -18.46 15.83
CA ALA A 86 -9.28 -19.67 15.83
C ALA A 86 -8.76 -19.96 17.25
N GLU A 87 -9.11 -21.13 17.80
CA GLU A 87 -8.53 -21.60 19.07
C GLU A 87 -7.08 -22.05 18.85
N VAL A 88 -6.88 -22.83 17.78
CA VAL A 88 -5.56 -23.36 17.38
C VAL A 88 -5.41 -23.27 15.87
N LEU A 89 -4.31 -22.73 15.39
CA LEU A 89 -3.91 -22.79 13.98
C LEU A 89 -3.15 -24.10 13.72
N SER A 90 -3.38 -24.71 12.55
CA SER A 90 -2.61 -25.87 12.12
C SER A 90 -1.13 -25.47 11.86
N ASP A 91 -0.25 -26.45 11.82
CA ASP A 91 1.15 -26.21 11.48
C ASP A 91 1.31 -25.62 10.07
N ASP A 92 0.50 -26.10 9.12
CA ASP A 92 0.48 -25.57 7.74
C ASP A 92 0.01 -24.12 7.70
N GLN A 93 -1.02 -23.78 8.46
CA GLN A 93 -1.48 -22.40 8.57
C GLN A 93 -0.41 -21.51 9.18
N LYS A 94 0.23 -21.93 10.28
CA LYS A 94 1.32 -21.18 10.91
C LYS A 94 2.49 -20.97 9.95
N ALA A 95 2.85 -21.97 9.18
CA ALA A 95 3.94 -21.86 8.19
C ALA A 95 3.61 -20.87 7.09
N SER A 96 2.40 -20.94 6.53
CA SER A 96 1.93 -20.02 5.46
C SER A 96 1.83 -18.59 5.96
N LEU A 97 1.25 -18.38 7.13
CA LEU A 97 1.11 -17.05 7.75
C LEU A 97 2.48 -16.48 8.13
N GLY A 98 3.38 -17.29 8.64
CA GLY A 98 4.74 -16.89 8.98
C GLY A 98 5.54 -16.45 7.75
N LYS A 99 5.41 -17.17 6.64
CA LYS A 99 6.05 -16.78 5.37
C LYS A 99 5.50 -15.43 4.87
N ALA A 100 4.18 -15.26 4.90
CA ALA A 100 3.54 -14.01 4.51
C ALA A 100 4.02 -12.84 5.39
N ALA A 101 4.12 -13.05 6.69
CA ALA A 101 4.61 -12.04 7.63
C ALA A 101 6.06 -11.62 7.33
N VAL A 102 6.94 -12.57 7.03
CA VAL A 102 8.34 -12.31 6.67
C VAL A 102 8.43 -11.48 5.39
N ASP A 103 7.62 -11.79 4.39
CA ASP A 103 7.60 -11.07 3.11
C ASP A 103 6.95 -9.68 3.25
N TYR A 104 5.98 -9.55 4.13
CA TYR A 104 5.20 -8.32 4.33
C TYR A 104 6.05 -7.14 4.84
N VAL A 105 6.84 -7.35 5.89
CA VAL A 105 7.52 -6.25 6.60
C VAL A 105 8.48 -5.47 5.69
N PRO A 106 9.44 -6.11 4.96
CA PRO A 106 10.32 -5.34 4.10
C PRO A 106 9.59 -4.68 2.92
N LEU A 107 8.53 -5.31 2.42
CA LEU A 107 7.72 -4.75 1.34
C LEU A 107 6.95 -3.52 1.82
N MET A 108 6.40 -3.54 3.02
CA MET A 108 5.70 -2.39 3.59
C MET A 108 6.66 -1.24 3.87
N ILE A 109 7.87 -1.51 4.34
CA ILE A 109 8.93 -0.51 4.50
C ILE A 109 9.23 0.17 3.15
N SER A 110 9.36 -0.62 2.09
CA SER A 110 9.55 -0.11 0.73
C SER A 110 8.37 0.75 0.27
N THR A 111 7.15 0.33 0.55
CA THR A 111 5.91 1.07 0.20
C THR A 111 5.84 2.40 0.94
N ILE A 112 6.20 2.44 2.21
CA ILE A 112 6.30 3.68 2.98
C ILE A 112 7.34 4.62 2.35
N GLY A 113 8.47 4.08 1.89
CA GLY A 113 9.50 4.85 1.17
C GLY A 113 8.94 5.55 -0.06
N VAL A 114 8.11 4.86 -0.84
CA VAL A 114 7.41 5.45 -2.00
C VAL A 114 6.43 6.54 -1.56
N ALA A 115 5.64 6.27 -0.52
CA ALA A 115 4.70 7.26 0.04
C ALA A 115 5.41 8.52 0.55
N MET A 116 6.63 8.39 1.10
CA MET A 116 7.45 9.54 1.49
C MET A 116 7.86 10.39 0.28
N LYS A 117 8.22 9.77 -0.84
CA LYS A 117 8.49 10.49 -2.09
C LYS A 117 7.24 11.24 -2.58
N VAL A 118 6.08 10.62 -2.49
CA VAL A 118 4.79 11.26 -2.82
C VAL A 118 4.55 12.46 -1.91
N LYS A 119 4.76 12.30 -0.61
CA LYS A 119 4.60 13.38 0.38
C LYS A 119 5.50 14.57 0.06
N ASP A 120 6.75 14.33 -0.27
CA ASP A 120 7.70 15.37 -0.65
C ASP A 120 7.26 16.09 -1.93
N THR A 121 6.74 15.35 -2.91
CA THR A 121 6.22 15.93 -4.15
C THR A 121 4.96 16.77 -3.89
N VAL A 122 4.02 16.27 -3.09
CA VAL A 122 2.81 17.03 -2.71
C VAL A 122 3.18 18.33 -2.00
N SER A 123 4.11 18.28 -1.06
CA SER A 123 4.58 19.48 -0.35
C SER A 123 5.32 20.43 -1.28
N GLY A 124 6.14 19.89 -2.17
CA GLY A 124 6.96 20.68 -3.09
C GLY A 124 6.15 21.49 -4.09
N VAL A 125 5.04 20.97 -4.57
CA VAL A 125 4.21 21.69 -5.56
C VAL A 125 3.42 22.85 -4.97
N THR A 126 3.28 22.92 -3.65
CA THR A 126 2.53 24.02 -3.00
C THR A 126 3.16 25.39 -3.24
N SER A 127 4.47 25.42 -3.48
CA SER A 127 5.21 26.65 -3.77
C SER A 127 5.23 27.02 -5.27
N LEU A 128 4.77 26.13 -6.13
CA LEU A 128 4.69 26.37 -7.57
C LEU A 128 3.39 27.07 -7.93
N GLY A 129 3.47 28.05 -8.83
CA GLY A 129 2.26 28.65 -9.43
C GLY A 129 1.57 27.66 -10.37
N SER A 130 0.42 28.04 -10.92
CA SER A 130 -0.28 27.21 -11.91
C SER A 130 0.62 26.94 -13.12
N PRO A 131 0.63 25.70 -13.67
CA PRO A 131 1.42 25.42 -14.86
C PRO A 131 0.90 26.17 -16.07
N GLY A 132 1.82 26.67 -16.90
CA GLY A 132 1.51 27.31 -18.17
C GLY A 132 1.55 26.32 -19.34
N PHE A 133 1.20 26.80 -20.52
CA PHE A 133 1.26 25.98 -21.75
C PHE A 133 2.68 25.49 -22.06
N SER A 134 3.70 26.27 -21.69
CA SER A 134 5.10 25.90 -21.89
C SER A 134 5.55 24.71 -21.03
N ASP A 135 4.84 24.42 -19.96
CA ASP A 135 5.15 23.29 -19.06
C ASP A 135 4.70 21.93 -19.64
N GLY A 136 3.79 21.94 -20.61
CA GLY A 136 3.31 20.75 -21.31
C GLY A 136 2.12 20.08 -20.64
N ARG A 137 1.56 19.09 -21.33
CA ARG A 137 0.36 18.35 -20.89
C ARG A 137 0.58 17.57 -19.62
N ALA A 138 1.75 16.94 -19.48
CA ALA A 138 2.09 16.15 -18.29
C ALA A 138 2.08 17.02 -17.03
N ALA A 139 2.60 18.24 -17.12
CA ALA A 139 2.60 19.18 -16.00
C ALA A 139 1.19 19.62 -15.63
N ILE A 140 0.35 19.91 -16.63
CA ILE A 140 -1.06 20.29 -16.41
C ILE A 140 -1.84 19.15 -15.76
N SER A 141 -1.64 17.92 -16.20
CA SER A 141 -2.24 16.72 -15.59
C SER A 141 -1.76 16.52 -14.17
N ALA A 142 -0.46 16.68 -13.92
CA ALA A 142 0.13 16.56 -12.59
C ALA A 142 -0.43 17.59 -11.60
N ALA A 143 -0.67 18.83 -12.07
CA ALA A 143 -1.26 19.89 -11.23
C ALA A 143 -2.66 19.54 -10.73
N ARG A 144 -3.39 18.72 -11.47
CA ARG A 144 -4.72 18.23 -11.06
C ARG A 144 -4.61 16.98 -10.18
N GLU A 145 -3.73 16.07 -10.56
CA GLU A 145 -3.64 14.72 -9.98
C GLU A 145 -2.89 14.69 -8.65
N ILE A 146 -1.77 15.39 -8.54
CA ILE A 146 -0.95 15.38 -7.32
C ILE A 146 -1.74 15.79 -6.08
N PRO A 147 -2.50 16.91 -6.07
CA PRO A 147 -3.25 17.30 -4.88
C PRO A 147 -4.41 16.37 -4.51
N SER A 148 -4.92 15.58 -5.45
CA SER A 148 -6.04 14.67 -5.20
C SER A 148 -5.57 13.24 -4.89
N LEU A 149 -4.76 12.68 -5.77
CA LEU A 149 -4.31 11.29 -5.64
C LEU A 149 -3.16 11.14 -4.63
N GLY A 150 -2.25 12.10 -4.57
CA GLY A 150 -1.09 12.05 -3.66
C GLY A 150 -1.47 11.82 -2.20
N PRO A 151 -2.33 12.64 -1.61
CA PRO A 151 -2.80 12.44 -0.23
C PRO A 151 -3.51 11.10 -0.02
N ASN A 152 -4.23 10.60 -1.00
CA ASN A 152 -4.90 9.30 -0.93
C ASN A 152 -3.89 8.14 -0.92
N MET A 153 -2.81 8.24 -1.69
CA MET A 153 -1.71 7.27 -1.66
C MET A 153 -1.04 7.22 -0.29
N ILE A 154 -0.79 8.37 0.30
CA ILE A 154 -0.20 8.49 1.65
C ILE A 154 -1.14 7.86 2.69
N ARG A 155 -2.42 8.20 2.65
CA ARG A 155 -3.42 7.67 3.58
C ARG A 155 -3.58 6.15 3.45
N PHE A 156 -3.66 5.65 2.22
CA PHE A 156 -3.71 4.21 1.96
C PHE A 156 -2.51 3.49 2.60
N THR A 157 -1.32 4.03 2.40
CA THR A 157 -0.09 3.46 2.96
C THR A 157 -0.10 3.47 4.48
N ALA A 158 -0.51 4.57 5.10
CA ALA A 158 -0.60 4.68 6.55
C ALA A 158 -1.63 3.68 7.13
N ASP A 159 -2.82 3.61 6.55
CA ASP A 159 -3.87 2.71 7.00
C ASP A 159 -3.49 1.24 6.81
N SER A 160 -2.88 0.90 5.68
CA SER A 160 -2.40 -0.45 5.39
C SER A 160 -1.30 -0.88 6.36
N THR A 161 -0.41 0.02 6.73
CA THR A 161 0.66 -0.24 7.70
C THR A 161 0.08 -0.52 9.08
N LYS A 162 -0.84 0.32 9.56
CA LYS A 162 -1.50 0.14 10.87
C LYS A 162 -2.24 -1.20 10.94
N THR A 163 -3.02 -1.50 9.91
CA THR A 163 -3.78 -2.76 9.84
C THR A 163 -2.83 -3.95 9.79
N GLY A 164 -1.78 -3.87 8.98
CA GLY A 164 -0.79 -4.94 8.84
C GLY A 164 -0.06 -5.24 10.15
N VAL A 165 0.38 -4.22 10.86
CA VAL A 165 1.03 -4.38 12.19
C VAL A 165 0.06 -5.03 13.17
N SER A 166 -1.20 -4.61 13.19
CA SER A 166 -2.24 -5.19 14.03
C SER A 166 -2.45 -6.68 13.73
N LEU A 167 -2.52 -7.05 12.45
CA LEU A 167 -2.68 -8.45 12.04
C LEU A 167 -1.45 -9.29 12.40
N LEU A 168 -0.23 -8.77 12.22
CA LEU A 168 1.00 -9.46 12.62
C LEU A 168 1.03 -9.72 14.12
N ASN A 169 0.65 -8.75 14.93
CA ASN A 169 0.56 -8.91 16.38
C ASN A 169 -0.47 -9.99 16.75
N LEU A 170 -1.63 -10.00 16.08
CA LEU A 170 -2.65 -11.02 16.30
C LEU A 170 -2.16 -12.41 15.90
N MET A 171 -1.48 -12.55 14.76
CA MET A 171 -0.84 -13.79 14.32
C MET A 171 0.15 -14.31 15.38
N ASN A 172 0.95 -13.41 15.93
CA ASN A 172 1.91 -13.75 16.99
C ASN A 172 1.24 -14.33 18.20
N THR A 173 0.10 -13.77 18.64
CA THR A 173 -0.68 -14.30 19.76
C THR A 173 -1.26 -15.70 19.48
N LYS A 174 -1.36 -16.08 18.22
CA LYS A 174 -1.84 -17.40 17.76
C LYS A 174 -0.70 -18.39 17.46
N GLY A 175 0.51 -18.05 17.84
CA GLY A 175 1.66 -18.93 17.70
C GLY A 175 2.38 -18.87 16.36
N VAL A 176 2.09 -17.85 15.54
CA VAL A 176 2.82 -17.62 14.30
C VAL A 176 4.09 -16.83 14.60
N SER A 177 5.22 -17.29 14.08
CA SER A 177 6.47 -16.54 14.17
C SER A 177 6.42 -15.34 13.23
N THR A 178 6.49 -14.13 13.77
CA THR A 178 6.42 -12.88 13.03
C THR A 178 7.68 -12.05 13.24
N PRO A 179 8.12 -11.28 12.21
CA PRO A 179 9.27 -10.40 12.36
C PRO A 179 8.97 -9.22 13.28
N ASP A 180 10.02 -8.55 13.75
CA ASP A 180 9.92 -7.30 14.50
C ASP A 180 9.33 -6.20 13.62
N THR A 181 8.39 -5.43 14.17
CA THR A 181 7.68 -4.33 13.48
C THR A 181 8.12 -2.94 13.93
N SER A 182 9.16 -2.83 14.76
CA SER A 182 9.60 -1.53 15.30
C SER A 182 10.02 -0.54 14.19
N ASP A 183 10.67 -1.02 13.13
CA ASP A 183 11.05 -0.18 11.99
C ASP A 183 9.80 0.32 11.24
N LEU A 184 8.78 -0.52 11.09
CA LEU A 184 7.50 -0.10 10.50
C LEU A 184 6.84 1.01 11.31
N ASP A 185 6.79 0.85 12.62
CA ASP A 185 6.19 1.85 13.52
C ASP A 185 6.94 3.19 13.45
N SER A 186 8.27 3.14 13.41
CA SER A 186 9.12 4.33 13.28
C SER A 186 8.89 5.04 11.95
N GLN A 187 8.89 4.30 10.84
CA GLN A 187 8.68 4.88 9.51
C GLN A 187 7.26 5.39 9.30
N LEU A 188 6.27 4.70 9.87
CA LEU A 188 4.89 5.18 9.87
C LEU A 188 4.79 6.52 10.60
N GLY A 189 5.47 6.68 11.74
CA GLY A 189 5.56 7.95 12.46
C GLY A 189 6.12 9.07 11.57
N ASP A 190 7.18 8.80 10.82
CA ASP A 190 7.79 9.75 9.89
C ASP A 190 6.82 10.12 8.75
N LEU A 191 6.10 9.15 8.22
CA LEU A 191 5.12 9.38 7.15
C LEU A 191 3.98 10.29 7.62
N MET A 192 3.55 10.14 8.86
CA MET A 192 2.40 10.86 9.42
C MET A 192 2.76 12.20 10.08
N SER A 193 4.04 12.50 10.21
CA SER A 193 4.51 13.75 10.85
C SER A 193 4.39 15.01 9.98
#